data_7088f00275b4b5ca81a3705a4a6e78de
#
_entry.id   7088f00275b4b5ca81a3705a4a6e78de
#
_cell.length_a   1.000
_cell.length_b   1.000
_cell.length_c   1.000
_cell.angle_alpha   90.00
_cell.angle_beta   90.00
_cell.angle_gamma   90.00
#
_symmetry.space_group_name_H-M   'P 1'
#
loop_
_entity.id
_entity.type
_entity.pdbx_description
1 polymer ?
#
loop_
_entity_poly.entity_id
_entity_poly.type
_entity_poly.pdbx_seq_one_letter_code
_entity_poly.pdbx_strand_id
1 'polypeptide(L)'
;MRKVTLTLSAIALALSLNGAAMAKVHMPEVVSPGVTVTELAHQQPIKWVSVAEIEKSLEGQAPMAVGFDIDDTVLFSSPGFYRGKLEYSPNDFSYLKNPEFWEKMNNEWDKFSMPKQVGIDLVQMHLKRGDTVYFIT
;
A
#
# COMPACT_ATOMS: atom_id res chain seq x y z
N MET A 1 -47.97 -5.81 -51.86
CA MET A 1 -46.86 -6.56 -51.30
C MET A 1 -45.67 -5.62 -51.23
N ARG A 2 -45.44 -4.95 -50.09
CA ARG A 2 -44.32 -3.99 -49.86
C ARG A 2 -43.52 -4.42 -48.66
N LYS A 3 -42.33 -4.91 -48.93
CA LYS A 3 -41.04 -4.68 -48.28
C LYS A 3 -41.04 -4.31 -46.78
N VAL A 4 -40.76 -5.27 -45.95
CA VAL A 4 -40.27 -5.11 -44.58
C VAL A 4 -38.97 -5.92 -44.49
N THR A 5 -37.85 -5.31 -44.84
CA THR A 5 -36.53 -5.94 -44.69
C THR A 5 -35.41 -4.90 -44.57
N LEU A 6 -35.56 -3.89 -43.70
CA LEU A 6 -34.49 -2.90 -43.56
C LEU A 6 -34.36 -2.28 -42.15
N THR A 7 -34.72 -3.01 -41.09
CA THR A 7 -34.61 -2.46 -39.72
C THR A 7 -33.87 -3.34 -38.73
N LEU A 8 -33.29 -4.45 -39.16
CA LEU A 8 -32.52 -5.33 -38.26
C LEU A 8 -31.00 -5.13 -38.29
N SER A 9 -30.49 -4.37 -39.24
CA SER A 9 -29.02 -4.18 -39.36
C SER A 9 -28.44 -3.01 -38.57
N ALA A 10 -29.29 -2.11 -38.05
CA ALA A 10 -28.83 -0.93 -37.30
C ALA A 10 -28.65 -1.16 -35.79
N ILE A 11 -29.24 -2.22 -35.25
CA ILE A 11 -29.15 -2.50 -33.80
C ILE A 11 -27.93 -3.32 -33.44
N ALA A 12 -27.40 -4.08 -34.40
CA ALA A 12 -26.17 -4.89 -34.12
C ALA A 12 -24.88 -4.08 -34.11
N LEU A 13 -24.86 -2.87 -34.66
CA LEU A 13 -23.64 -2.03 -34.69
C LEU A 13 -23.50 -1.11 -33.49
N ALA A 14 -24.55 -0.92 -32.68
CA ALA A 14 -24.51 -0.08 -31.48
C ALA A 14 -24.04 -0.83 -30.20
N LEU A 15 -23.97 -2.16 -30.26
CA LEU A 15 -23.54 -2.99 -29.12
C LEU A 15 -22.04 -3.33 -29.09
N SER A 16 -21.32 -3.03 -30.18
CA SER A 16 -19.88 -3.32 -30.27
C SER A 16 -18.97 -2.16 -29.87
N LEU A 17 -19.51 -1.00 -29.45
CA LEU A 17 -18.74 0.19 -29.09
C LEU A 17 -18.65 0.41 -27.56
N ASN A 18 -19.27 -0.44 -26.77
CA ASN A 18 -19.02 -0.50 -25.33
C ASN A 18 -17.91 -1.50 -24.99
N GLY A 19 -16.85 -1.52 -25.77
CA GLY A 19 -15.57 -2.02 -25.30
C GLY A 19 -15.20 -1.18 -24.08
N ALA A 20 -15.35 -1.77 -22.88
CA ALA A 20 -14.90 -1.16 -21.65
C ALA A 20 -13.48 -0.65 -21.91
N ALA A 21 -13.33 0.66 -22.01
CA ALA A 21 -12.03 1.28 -21.84
C ALA A 21 -11.61 0.90 -20.42
N MET A 22 -10.93 -0.24 -20.30
CA MET A 22 -10.14 -0.54 -19.12
C MET A 22 -9.19 0.64 -19.03
N ALA A 23 -9.48 1.57 -18.13
CA ALA A 23 -8.56 2.61 -17.78
C ALA A 23 -7.25 1.88 -17.48
N LYS A 24 -6.23 2.07 -18.33
CA LYS A 24 -4.90 1.58 -18.03
C LYS A 24 -4.56 2.18 -16.67
N VAL A 25 -4.53 1.35 -15.63
CA VAL A 25 -4.00 1.78 -14.34
C VAL A 25 -2.59 2.25 -14.64
N HIS A 26 -2.40 3.56 -14.60
CA HIS A 26 -1.08 4.15 -14.80
C HIS A 26 -0.27 3.80 -13.55
N MET A 27 0.51 2.74 -13.66
CA MET A 27 1.49 2.42 -12.61
C MET A 27 2.49 3.58 -12.59
N PRO A 28 2.69 4.25 -11.45
CA PRO A 28 3.70 5.29 -11.38
C PRO A 28 5.06 4.72 -11.77
N GLU A 29 5.85 5.50 -12.49
CA GLU A 29 7.21 5.11 -12.81
C GLU A 29 7.99 4.81 -11.53
N VAL A 30 8.90 3.83 -11.57
CA VAL A 30 9.70 3.40 -10.43
C VAL A 30 10.53 4.54 -9.83
N VAL A 31 10.86 5.54 -10.66
CA VAL A 31 11.57 6.77 -10.25
C VAL A 31 10.66 7.86 -9.72
N SER A 32 9.34 7.67 -9.74
CA SER A 32 8.42 8.63 -9.16
C SER A 32 8.68 8.78 -7.65
N PRO A 33 8.64 9.99 -7.11
CA PRO A 33 8.77 10.22 -5.66
C PRO A 33 7.61 9.60 -4.86
N GLY A 34 6.73 8.89 -5.52
CA GLY A 34 5.52 8.31 -4.95
C GLY A 34 4.27 9.10 -5.33
N VAL A 35 3.13 8.60 -4.89
CA VAL A 35 1.85 9.28 -5.03
C VAL A 35 1.40 9.80 -3.67
N THR A 36 0.73 10.94 -3.64
CA THR A 36 0.16 11.48 -2.42
C THR A 36 -1.09 10.67 -2.00
N VAL A 37 -1.40 10.69 -0.71
CA VAL A 37 -2.65 10.10 -0.20
C VAL A 37 -3.87 10.67 -0.91
N THR A 38 -3.84 11.95 -1.26
CA THR A 38 -4.91 12.63 -2.00
C THR A 38 -5.07 12.02 -3.39
N GLU A 39 -4.00 11.77 -4.11
CA GLU A 39 -4.05 11.12 -5.43
C GLU A 39 -4.57 9.68 -5.34
N LEU A 40 -4.13 8.93 -4.32
CA LEU A 40 -4.66 7.58 -4.08
C LEU A 40 -6.15 7.60 -3.77
N ALA A 41 -6.62 8.55 -2.95
CA ALA A 41 -8.04 8.70 -2.61
C ALA A 41 -8.91 9.05 -3.84
N HIS A 42 -8.35 9.73 -4.85
CA HIS A 42 -9.03 9.97 -6.12
C HIS A 42 -9.13 8.71 -7.00
N GLN A 43 -8.23 7.77 -6.83
CA GLN A 43 -8.22 6.52 -7.62
C GLN A 43 -9.13 5.46 -7.01
N GLN A 44 -9.15 5.34 -5.67
CA GLN A 44 -9.98 4.39 -4.94
C GLN A 44 -10.40 4.95 -3.58
N PRO A 45 -11.61 4.61 -3.10
CA PRO A 45 -12.03 4.97 -1.76
C PRO A 45 -11.08 4.40 -0.71
N ILE A 46 -10.54 5.25 0.16
CA ILE A 46 -9.71 4.82 1.28
C ILE A 46 -10.60 4.74 2.51
N LYS A 47 -10.68 3.56 3.12
CA LYS A 47 -11.33 3.38 4.41
C LYS A 47 -10.32 3.67 5.52
N TRP A 48 -10.43 4.82 6.12
CA TRP A 48 -9.65 5.17 7.31
C TRP A 48 -10.20 4.45 8.54
N VAL A 49 -9.32 3.90 9.35
CA VAL A 49 -9.66 3.19 10.58
C VAL A 49 -8.78 3.73 11.70
N SER A 50 -9.37 4.06 12.83
CA SER A 50 -8.65 4.48 14.03
C SER A 50 -8.22 3.28 14.87
N VAL A 51 -7.21 3.46 15.73
CA VAL A 51 -6.80 2.43 16.71
C VAL A 51 -7.96 2.05 17.61
N ALA A 52 -8.81 3.01 18.01
CA ALA A 52 -9.99 2.74 18.83
C ALA A 52 -11.04 1.87 18.10
N GLU A 53 -11.22 2.03 16.80
CA GLU A 53 -12.11 1.16 16.01
C GLU A 53 -11.54 -0.25 15.89
N ILE A 54 -10.21 -0.39 15.79
CA ILE A 54 -9.54 -1.69 15.80
C ILE A 54 -9.72 -2.34 17.18
N GLU A 55 -9.43 -1.62 18.27
CA GLU A 55 -9.64 -2.11 19.64
C GLU A 55 -11.07 -2.62 19.84
N LYS A 56 -12.05 -1.82 19.43
CA LYS A 56 -13.48 -2.19 19.51
C LYS A 56 -13.79 -3.44 18.71
N SER A 57 -13.19 -3.63 17.54
CA SER A 57 -13.41 -4.81 16.71
C SER A 57 -12.89 -6.10 17.34
N LEU A 58 -12.00 -5.98 18.31
CA LEU A 58 -11.38 -7.08 19.06
C LEU A 58 -12.04 -7.35 20.41
N GLU A 59 -13.10 -6.60 20.78
CA GLU A 59 -13.84 -6.83 22.02
C GLU A 59 -14.41 -8.24 22.06
N GLY A 60 -14.27 -8.91 23.22
CA GLY A 60 -14.74 -10.29 23.45
C GLY A 60 -13.87 -11.38 22.80
N GLN A 61 -12.84 -11.01 22.04
CA GLN A 61 -11.90 -11.99 21.53
C GLN A 61 -10.79 -12.29 22.56
N ALA A 62 -10.38 -13.56 22.63
CA ALA A 62 -9.26 -13.98 23.48
C ALA A 62 -7.95 -13.32 23.02
N PRO A 63 -6.95 -13.17 23.91
CA PRO A 63 -5.62 -12.75 23.53
C PRO A 63 -5.05 -13.59 22.40
N MET A 64 -4.32 -12.95 21.48
CA MET A 64 -3.78 -13.55 20.28
C MET A 64 -2.31 -13.19 20.07
N ALA A 65 -1.66 -13.84 19.12
CA ALA A 65 -0.36 -13.47 18.61
C ALA A 65 -0.54 -12.44 17.48
N VAL A 66 0.19 -11.33 17.54
CA VAL A 66 0.13 -10.23 16.58
C VAL A 66 1.51 -9.94 16.05
N GLY A 67 1.71 -9.99 14.75
CA GLY A 67 2.94 -9.63 14.06
C GLY A 67 2.85 -8.23 13.46
N PHE A 68 3.85 -7.40 13.70
CA PHE A 68 4.03 -6.11 13.04
C PHE A 68 5.26 -6.17 12.14
N ASP A 69 5.07 -5.81 10.89
CA ASP A 69 6.17 -5.42 10.03
C ASP A 69 6.79 -4.11 10.54
N ILE A 70 8.09 -3.94 10.36
CA ILE A 70 8.84 -2.81 10.95
C ILE A 70 8.88 -1.64 9.98
N ASP A 71 9.45 -1.86 8.79
CA ASP A 71 9.77 -0.78 7.88
C ASP A 71 8.53 -0.20 7.22
N ASP A 72 8.36 1.12 7.36
CA ASP A 72 7.20 1.90 6.93
C ASP A 72 5.84 1.42 7.49
N THR A 73 5.86 0.44 8.40
CA THR A 73 4.69 -0.01 9.17
C THR A 73 4.68 0.63 10.55
N VAL A 74 5.56 0.24 11.47
CA VAL A 74 5.68 0.85 12.80
C VAL A 74 6.73 1.94 12.87
N LEU A 75 7.73 1.89 11.99
CA LEU A 75 8.71 2.95 11.78
C LEU A 75 8.43 3.69 10.46
N PHE A 76 8.74 4.97 10.42
CA PHE A 76 8.90 5.71 9.19
C PHE A 76 10.37 5.59 8.77
N SER A 77 10.68 4.63 7.93
CA SER A 77 12.04 4.28 7.46
C SER A 77 12.31 4.64 6.00
N SER A 78 11.30 5.13 5.29
CA SER A 78 11.40 5.60 3.89
C SER A 78 12.64 6.45 3.57
N PRO A 79 13.14 7.36 4.46
CA PRO A 79 14.33 8.15 4.13
C PRO A 79 15.57 7.31 3.86
N GLY A 80 15.81 6.24 4.65
CA GLY A 80 16.92 5.31 4.44
C GLY A 80 16.76 4.52 3.16
N PHE A 81 15.56 4.00 2.89
CA PHE A 81 15.25 3.28 1.65
C PHE A 81 15.40 4.17 0.42
N TYR A 82 14.90 5.40 0.47
CA TYR A 82 15.04 6.33 -0.64
C TYR A 82 16.50 6.66 -0.93
N ARG A 83 17.31 6.87 0.11
CA ARG A 83 18.75 7.07 -0.03
C ARG A 83 19.41 5.86 -0.69
N GLY A 84 19.09 4.66 -0.23
CA GLY A 84 19.61 3.43 -0.81
C GLY A 84 19.24 3.24 -2.27
N LYS A 85 18.00 3.57 -2.63
CA LYS A 85 17.56 3.56 -4.02
C LYS A 85 18.41 4.50 -4.88
N LEU A 86 18.61 5.75 -4.44
CA LEU A 86 19.42 6.72 -5.19
C LEU A 86 20.89 6.30 -5.33
N GLU A 87 21.44 5.67 -4.30
CA GLU A 87 22.85 5.27 -4.28
C GLU A 87 23.11 4.00 -5.11
N TYR A 88 22.24 3.01 -5.06
CA TYR A 88 22.50 1.68 -5.62
C TYR A 88 21.71 1.35 -6.89
N SER A 89 20.47 1.82 -7.02
CA SER A 89 19.65 1.53 -8.21
C SER A 89 18.53 2.57 -8.40
N PRO A 90 18.86 3.78 -8.89
CA PRO A 90 17.88 4.88 -8.97
C PRO A 90 16.69 4.57 -9.87
N ASN A 91 16.83 3.66 -10.83
CA ASN A 91 15.81 3.38 -11.83
C ASN A 91 14.95 2.14 -11.55
N ASP A 92 15.29 1.36 -10.51
CA ASP A 92 14.56 0.13 -10.18
C ASP A 92 14.63 -0.18 -8.67
N PHE A 93 14.26 -1.39 -8.28
CA PHE A 93 14.28 -1.86 -6.89
C PHE A 93 15.38 -2.91 -6.63
N SER A 94 16.40 -3.01 -7.49
CA SER A 94 17.46 -4.00 -7.33
C SER A 94 18.33 -3.74 -6.09
N TYR A 95 18.36 -2.51 -5.58
CA TYR A 95 19.04 -2.18 -4.32
C TYR A 95 18.56 -3.04 -3.14
N LEU A 96 17.30 -3.48 -3.14
CA LEU A 96 16.77 -4.38 -2.09
C LEU A 96 17.42 -5.76 -2.07
N LYS A 97 18.17 -6.13 -3.13
CA LYS A 97 18.94 -7.36 -3.21
C LYS A 97 20.43 -7.14 -2.93
N ASN A 98 20.83 -5.90 -2.70
CA ASN A 98 22.23 -5.55 -2.46
C ASN A 98 22.58 -5.70 -0.97
N PRO A 99 23.53 -6.58 -0.58
CA PRO A 99 23.95 -6.73 0.82
C PRO A 99 24.50 -5.44 1.42
N GLU A 100 25.22 -4.61 0.64
CA GLU A 100 25.79 -3.35 1.12
C GLU A 100 24.70 -2.34 1.48
N PHE A 101 23.56 -2.35 0.76
CA PHE A 101 22.41 -1.54 1.12
C PHE A 101 21.92 -1.91 2.53
N TRP A 102 21.71 -3.20 2.78
CA TRP A 102 21.20 -3.67 4.08
C TRP A 102 22.20 -3.44 5.20
N GLU A 103 23.50 -3.58 4.94
CA GLU A 103 24.56 -3.24 5.90
C GLU A 103 24.44 -1.77 6.33
N LYS A 104 24.33 -0.84 5.37
CA LYS A 104 24.16 0.58 5.67
C LYS A 104 22.81 0.89 6.29
N MET A 105 21.73 0.26 5.81
CA MET A 105 20.38 0.47 6.35
C MET A 105 20.31 0.11 7.83
N ASN A 106 20.94 -0.98 8.22
CA ASN A 106 20.90 -1.50 9.59
C ASN A 106 21.89 -0.82 10.56
N ASN A 107 22.99 -0.27 10.07
CA ASN A 107 24.07 0.21 10.92
C ASN A 107 24.36 1.72 10.81
N GLU A 108 23.86 2.37 9.73
CA GLU A 108 24.13 3.80 9.51
C GLU A 108 22.85 4.62 9.31
N TRP A 109 21.88 4.10 8.56
CA TRP A 109 20.70 4.84 8.13
C TRP A 109 19.45 4.58 8.98
N ASP A 110 19.51 3.60 9.87
CA ASP A 110 18.49 3.36 10.90
C ASP A 110 18.21 4.60 11.76
N LYS A 111 19.25 5.40 12.01
CA LYS A 111 19.14 6.70 12.73
C LYS A 111 18.20 7.72 12.08
N PHE A 112 17.83 7.53 10.81
CA PHE A 112 16.85 8.36 10.13
C PHE A 112 15.43 7.82 10.24
N SER A 113 15.26 6.64 10.80
CA SER A 113 13.95 6.05 11.05
C SER A 113 13.32 6.65 12.31
N MET A 114 12.02 6.88 12.26
CA MET A 114 11.26 7.43 13.38
C MET A 114 10.05 6.56 13.69
N PRO A 115 9.77 6.28 14.97
CA PRO A 115 8.54 5.59 15.34
C PRO A 115 7.31 6.37 14.88
N LYS A 116 6.36 5.69 14.26
CA LYS A 116 5.06 6.28 13.93
C LYS A 116 4.16 6.24 15.16
N GLN A 117 3.52 7.35 15.51
CA GLN A 117 2.63 7.40 16.66
C GLN A 117 1.54 6.32 16.60
N VAL A 118 0.94 6.12 15.42
CA VAL A 118 -0.07 5.07 15.23
C VAL A 118 0.50 3.68 15.46
N GLY A 119 1.77 3.43 15.13
CA GLY A 119 2.46 2.18 15.43
C GLY A 119 2.63 1.95 16.93
N ILE A 120 3.05 3.00 17.66
CA ILE A 120 3.15 2.97 19.12
C ILE A 120 1.78 2.65 19.73
N ASP A 121 0.73 3.36 19.29
CA ASP A 121 -0.61 3.21 19.85
C ASP A 121 -1.17 1.80 19.58
N LEU A 122 -0.94 1.23 18.40
CA LEU A 122 -1.35 -0.14 18.06
C LEU A 122 -0.62 -1.18 18.92
N VAL A 123 0.70 -1.07 19.05
CA VAL A 123 1.50 -1.98 19.91
C VAL A 123 1.02 -1.90 21.35
N GLN A 124 0.83 -0.69 21.88
CA GLN A 124 0.36 -0.51 23.25
C GLN A 124 -1.06 -1.05 23.45
N MET A 125 -1.95 -0.86 22.52
CA MET A 125 -3.30 -1.39 22.54
C MET A 125 -3.28 -2.93 22.63
N HIS A 126 -2.50 -3.60 21.79
CA HIS A 126 -2.39 -5.06 21.80
C HIS A 126 -1.76 -5.58 23.10
N LEU A 127 -0.69 -4.94 23.59
CA LEU A 127 -0.06 -5.29 24.88
C LEU A 127 -1.06 -5.13 26.04
N LYS A 128 -1.85 -4.06 26.06
CA LYS A 128 -2.88 -3.82 27.08
C LYS A 128 -3.99 -4.87 27.05
N ARG A 129 -4.32 -5.39 25.86
CA ARG A 129 -5.27 -6.51 25.71
C ARG A 129 -4.72 -7.84 26.21
N GLY A 130 -3.40 -7.96 26.44
CA GLY A 130 -2.72 -9.20 26.79
C GLY A 130 -2.30 -10.04 25.58
N ASP A 131 -2.30 -9.44 24.38
CA ASP A 131 -1.81 -10.08 23.17
C ASP A 131 -0.28 -10.23 23.22
N THR A 132 0.25 -11.25 22.53
CA THR A 132 1.70 -11.41 22.33
C THR A 132 2.10 -10.70 21.06
N VAL A 133 2.96 -9.68 21.19
CA VAL A 133 3.41 -8.88 20.05
C VAL A 133 4.76 -9.38 19.54
N TYR A 134 4.86 -9.55 18.24
CA TYR A 134 6.08 -9.89 17.50
C TYR A 134 6.39 -8.80 16.48
N PHE A 135 7.67 -8.50 16.30
CA PHE A 135 8.15 -7.69 15.18
C PHE A 135 8.76 -8.62 14.15
N ILE A 136 8.36 -8.42 12.89
CA ILE A 136 8.77 -9.25 11.76
C ILE A 136 9.57 -8.37 10.80
N THR A 137 10.76 -8.80 10.44
CA THR A 137 11.68 -8.09 9.54
C THR A 137 12.14 -9.02 8.43
#